data_38005baeff545b5e5d5a1f617090169f
#
_entry.id   38005baeff545b5e5d5a1f617090169f
#
_cell.length_a   1.000
_cell.length_b   1.000
_cell.length_c   1.000
_cell.angle_alpha   90.00
_cell.angle_beta   90.00
_cell.angle_gamma   90.00
#
_symmetry.space_group_name_H-M   'P 1'
#
loop_
_entity.id
_entity.type
_entity.pdbx_description
1 polymer ?
#
loop_
_entity_poly.entity_id
_entity_poly.type
_entity_poly.pdbx_seq_one_letter_code
_entity_poly.pdbx_strand_id
1 'polypeptide(L)'
;ENLGVRGVWERYVDDWCRACESSLNFDVMAHPDLVMRFSKEGFAPDFDPAPFWQQMAECAHDTGRRVEVSTAAPRKGLDDYYPVTGLLRCFAHAEVPITFGSDAHRACDICWNIREAQAHAYDCGYRTFDIPHATGEWEPTPLV
;
A
#
# COMPACT_ATOMS: atom_id res chain seq x y z
N GLU A 1 11.84 1.37 24.82
CA GLU A 1 13.08 1.44 24.00
C GLU A 1 12.91 2.49 22.91
N ASN A 2 13.93 3.34 22.72
CA ASN A 2 13.94 4.26 21.60
C ASN A 2 14.56 3.52 20.40
N LEU A 3 13.69 3.05 19.47
CA LEU A 3 14.12 2.22 18.34
C LEU A 3 14.81 3.01 17.22
N GLY A 4 14.71 4.35 17.22
CA GLY A 4 15.09 5.17 16.07
C GLY A 4 14.22 4.88 14.83
N VAL A 5 14.44 5.63 13.75
CA VAL A 5 13.63 5.49 12.52
C VAL A 5 13.75 4.08 11.93
N ARG A 6 14.99 3.58 11.80
CA ARG A 6 15.23 2.24 11.22
C ARG A 6 14.57 1.12 12.03
N GLY A 7 14.69 1.13 13.36
CA GLY A 7 14.09 0.10 14.18
C GLY A 7 12.55 0.14 14.18
N VAL A 8 11.94 1.32 13.99
CA VAL A 8 10.49 1.44 13.76
C VAL A 8 10.10 0.80 12.44
N TRP A 9 10.88 1.00 11.37
CA TRP A 9 10.65 0.36 10.07
C TRP A 9 10.78 -1.15 10.15
N GLU A 10 11.85 -1.67 10.75
CA GLU A 10 12.06 -3.11 10.97
C GLU A 10 10.85 -3.73 11.67
N ARG A 11 10.42 -3.13 12.76
CA ARG A 11 9.27 -3.60 13.52
C ARG A 11 7.97 -3.54 12.72
N TYR A 12 7.76 -2.43 11.98
CA TYR A 12 6.57 -2.25 11.15
C TYR A 12 6.47 -3.31 10.07
N VAL A 13 7.56 -3.55 9.33
CA VAL A 13 7.60 -4.55 8.24
C VAL A 13 7.41 -5.96 8.78
N ASP A 14 8.05 -6.31 9.90
CA ASP A 14 7.85 -7.60 10.55
C ASP A 14 6.40 -7.83 10.96
N ASP A 15 5.77 -6.84 11.60
CA ASP A 15 4.37 -6.95 12.02
C ASP A 15 3.42 -6.96 10.80
N TRP A 16 3.74 -6.22 9.73
CA TRP A 16 3.00 -6.23 8.47
C TRP A 16 3.07 -7.60 7.77
N CYS A 17 4.25 -8.20 7.68
CA CYS A 17 4.42 -9.54 7.10
C CYS A 17 3.70 -10.61 7.94
N ARG A 18 3.78 -10.55 9.26
CA ARG A 18 2.99 -11.44 10.13
C ARG A 18 1.48 -11.30 9.92
N ALA A 19 1.01 -10.08 9.64
CA ALA A 19 -0.40 -9.88 9.31
C ALA A 19 -0.76 -10.57 7.99
N CYS A 20 0.07 -10.44 6.94
CA CYS A 20 -0.12 -11.16 5.68
C CYS A 20 -0.21 -12.67 5.87
N GLU A 21 0.71 -13.25 6.65
CA GLU A 21 0.83 -14.69 6.93
C GLU A 21 -0.23 -15.22 7.89
N SER A 22 -0.98 -14.33 8.53
CA SER A 22 -1.95 -14.72 9.55
C SER A 22 -3.11 -15.51 8.95
N SER A 23 -3.72 -16.36 9.77
CA SER A 23 -4.94 -17.10 9.44
C SER A 23 -6.22 -16.25 9.54
N LEU A 24 -6.10 -14.94 9.79
CA LEU A 24 -7.22 -14.03 9.86
C LEU A 24 -7.90 -13.89 8.49
N ASN A 25 -9.22 -13.90 8.51
CA ASN A 25 -10.03 -13.81 7.29
C ASN A 25 -10.15 -12.34 6.85
N PHE A 26 -9.22 -11.91 6.00
CA PHE A 26 -9.26 -10.62 5.29
C PHE A 26 -8.52 -10.76 3.95
N ASP A 27 -8.80 -9.87 3.01
CA ASP A 27 -8.26 -9.96 1.65
C ASP A 27 -7.24 -8.87 1.33
N VAL A 28 -7.32 -7.71 1.99
CA VAL A 28 -6.59 -6.49 1.61
C VAL A 28 -5.75 -5.96 2.76
N MET A 29 -4.48 -5.70 2.47
CA MET A 29 -3.59 -4.92 3.33
C MET A 29 -3.79 -3.42 3.04
N ALA A 30 -4.47 -2.72 3.94
CA ALA A 30 -4.75 -1.29 3.79
C ALA A 30 -3.47 -0.45 3.95
N HIS A 31 -3.36 0.67 3.18
CA HIS A 31 -2.26 1.65 3.26
C HIS A 31 -0.92 1.04 3.72
N PRO A 32 -0.29 0.17 2.91
CA PRO A 32 0.74 -0.79 3.35
C PRO A 32 1.99 -0.16 3.97
N ASP A 33 2.28 1.10 3.71
CA ASP A 33 3.43 1.82 4.26
C ASP A 33 3.03 3.03 5.13
N LEU A 34 2.02 2.86 5.97
CA LEU A 34 1.56 3.92 6.90
C LEU A 34 2.69 4.46 7.80
N VAL A 35 3.78 3.74 7.95
CA VAL A 35 5.02 4.20 8.61
C VAL A 35 5.56 5.50 8.01
N MET A 36 5.24 5.79 6.72
CA MET A 36 5.61 7.04 6.03
C MET A 36 4.80 8.27 6.49
N ARG A 37 3.74 8.07 7.28
CA ARG A 37 2.82 9.15 7.69
C ARG A 37 3.53 10.37 8.27
N PHE A 38 4.59 10.17 9.02
CA PHE A 38 5.32 11.23 9.72
C PHE A 38 6.64 11.61 9.04
N SER A 39 6.83 11.23 7.77
CA SER A 39 8.08 11.49 7.03
C SER A 39 8.42 12.98 6.93
N LYS A 40 7.42 13.85 6.77
CA LYS A 40 7.63 15.32 6.75
C LYS A 40 7.88 15.95 8.13
N GLU A 41 7.67 15.18 9.18
CA GLU A 41 7.90 15.60 10.57
C GLU A 41 9.29 15.17 11.10
N GLY A 42 10.19 14.75 10.20
CA GLY A 42 11.55 14.35 10.54
C GLY A 42 11.75 12.85 10.76
N PHE A 43 10.74 12.04 10.43
CA PHE A 43 10.79 10.57 10.56
C PHE A 43 10.87 9.86 9.20
N ALA A 44 11.31 10.57 8.16
CA ALA A 44 11.65 9.94 6.88
C ALA A 44 12.82 8.95 7.07
N PRO A 45 12.87 7.85 6.29
CA PRO A 45 14.00 6.93 6.36
C PRO A 45 15.29 7.66 5.94
N ASP A 46 16.32 7.53 6.75
CA ASP A 46 17.69 7.97 6.50
C ASP A 46 18.58 6.83 5.96
N PHE A 47 17.96 5.79 5.48
CA PHE A 47 18.54 4.56 4.92
C PHE A 47 17.81 4.18 3.63
N ASP A 48 18.37 3.24 2.85
CA ASP A 48 17.69 2.67 1.69
C ASP A 48 16.53 1.77 2.13
N PRO A 49 15.26 2.10 1.82
CA PRO A 49 14.10 1.29 2.20
C PRO A 49 13.85 0.11 1.25
N ALA A 50 14.56 0.00 0.12
CA ALA A 50 14.30 -1.02 -0.90
C ALA A 50 14.30 -2.46 -0.37
N PRO A 51 15.18 -2.89 0.55
CA PRO A 51 15.11 -4.24 1.12
C PRO A 51 13.81 -4.53 1.86
N PHE A 52 13.26 -3.54 2.57
CA PHE A 52 11.97 -3.66 3.26
C PHE A 52 10.81 -3.75 2.27
N TRP A 53 10.85 -2.96 1.20
CA TRP A 53 9.85 -3.01 0.14
C TRP A 53 9.82 -4.36 -0.58
N GLN A 54 10.99 -4.93 -0.84
CA GLN A 54 11.11 -6.28 -1.40
C GLN A 54 10.49 -7.33 -0.48
N GLN A 55 10.83 -7.30 0.81
CA GLN A 55 10.27 -8.23 1.80
C GLN A 55 8.73 -8.14 1.85
N MET A 56 8.17 -6.93 1.85
CA MET A 56 6.71 -6.74 1.82
C MET A 56 6.09 -7.29 0.54
N ALA A 57 6.71 -7.04 -0.61
CA ALA A 57 6.21 -7.51 -1.90
C ALA A 57 6.20 -9.04 -2.00
N GLU A 58 7.28 -9.70 -1.59
CA GLU A 58 7.39 -11.14 -1.53
C GLU A 58 6.34 -11.74 -0.60
N CYS A 59 6.19 -11.17 0.59
CA CYS A 59 5.22 -11.64 1.57
C CYS A 59 3.76 -11.51 1.08
N ALA A 60 3.39 -10.40 0.45
CA ALA A 60 2.06 -10.22 -0.12
C ALA A 60 1.79 -11.19 -1.28
N HIS A 61 2.79 -11.39 -2.16
CA HIS A 61 2.72 -12.35 -3.25
C HIS A 61 2.49 -13.78 -2.74
N ASP A 62 3.35 -14.25 -1.83
CA ASP A 62 3.34 -15.63 -1.33
C ASP A 62 2.05 -15.97 -0.56
N THR A 63 1.46 -14.97 0.08
CA THR A 63 0.21 -15.13 0.85
C THR A 63 -1.05 -14.85 0.03
N GLY A 64 -0.91 -14.38 -1.23
CA GLY A 64 -2.03 -14.00 -2.09
C GLY A 64 -2.83 -12.80 -1.60
N ARG A 65 -2.25 -11.97 -0.72
CA ARG A 65 -2.91 -10.76 -0.22
C ARG A 65 -2.91 -9.67 -1.28
N ARG A 66 -4.02 -8.94 -1.36
CA ARG A 66 -4.11 -7.69 -2.11
C ARG A 66 -3.54 -6.54 -1.29
N VAL A 67 -3.08 -5.50 -1.96
CA VAL A 67 -2.69 -4.26 -1.30
C VAL A 67 -3.57 -3.10 -1.77
N GLU A 68 -3.88 -2.20 -0.85
CA GLU A 68 -4.62 -0.99 -1.17
C GLU A 68 -3.67 0.10 -1.69
N VAL A 69 -4.06 0.75 -2.79
CA VAL A 69 -3.53 2.05 -3.18
C VAL A 69 -4.45 3.11 -2.59
N SER A 70 -4.00 3.76 -1.52
CA SER A 70 -4.80 4.73 -0.77
C SER A 70 -4.46 6.16 -1.15
N THR A 71 -5.49 6.97 -1.41
CA THR A 71 -5.35 8.40 -1.69
C THR A 71 -5.31 9.27 -0.43
N ALA A 72 -5.24 8.67 0.75
CA ALA A 72 -5.18 9.41 2.02
C ALA A 72 -3.88 10.21 2.18
N ALA A 73 -2.74 9.71 1.68
CA ALA A 73 -1.44 10.34 1.86
C ALA A 73 -1.37 11.75 1.25
N PRO A 74 -1.69 11.99 -0.04
CA PRO A 74 -1.69 13.33 -0.60
C PRO A 74 -2.74 14.25 0.06
N ARG A 75 -3.88 13.72 0.50
CA ARG A 75 -4.87 14.50 1.25
C ARG A 75 -4.32 14.97 2.61
N LYS A 76 -3.38 14.25 3.20
CA LYS A 76 -2.67 14.60 4.43
C LYS A 76 -1.38 15.42 4.17
N GLY A 77 -1.15 15.86 2.92
CA GLY A 77 -0.03 16.71 2.54
C GLY A 77 1.28 15.96 2.24
N LEU A 78 1.24 14.66 2.08
CA LEU A 78 2.38 13.90 1.56
C LEU A 78 2.46 14.03 0.03
N ASP A 79 3.67 13.87 -0.53
CA ASP A 79 3.91 14.08 -1.96
C ASP A 79 3.65 12.82 -2.80
N ASP A 80 3.32 11.71 -2.16
CA ASP A 80 3.08 10.42 -2.80
C ASP A 80 1.82 9.75 -2.21
N TYR A 81 1.44 8.58 -2.72
CA TYR A 81 0.34 7.76 -2.21
C TYR A 81 0.80 6.83 -1.08
N TYR A 82 -0.12 6.07 -0.50
CA TYR A 82 0.17 4.81 0.19
C TYR A 82 -0.22 3.65 -0.75
N PRO A 83 0.72 2.80 -1.18
CA PRO A 83 2.16 2.86 -0.93
C PRO A 83 2.86 3.97 -1.73
N VAL A 84 4.04 4.37 -1.27
CA VAL A 84 4.92 5.24 -2.05
C VAL A 84 5.32 4.57 -3.37
N THR A 85 5.63 5.39 -4.37
CA THR A 85 5.95 4.96 -5.74
C THR A 85 6.95 3.79 -5.78
N GLY A 86 8.00 3.82 -4.96
CA GLY A 86 9.01 2.75 -4.91
C GLY A 86 8.45 1.41 -4.46
N LEU A 87 7.66 1.40 -3.41
CA LEU A 87 7.00 0.19 -2.91
C LEU A 87 5.92 -0.30 -3.88
N LEU A 88 5.14 0.61 -4.49
CA LEU A 88 4.13 0.23 -5.48
C LEU A 88 4.75 -0.48 -6.70
N ARG A 89 5.93 -0.03 -7.14
CA ARG A 89 6.69 -0.72 -8.19
C ARG A 89 7.20 -2.09 -7.76
N CYS A 90 7.61 -2.27 -6.51
CA CYS A 90 7.98 -3.58 -5.98
C CYS A 90 6.78 -4.53 -5.99
N PHE A 91 5.60 -4.07 -5.56
CA PHE A 91 4.37 -4.86 -5.65
C PHE A 91 4.00 -5.21 -7.10
N ALA A 92 4.12 -4.26 -8.04
CA ALA A 92 3.85 -4.53 -9.44
C ALA A 92 4.80 -5.57 -10.03
N HIS A 93 6.09 -5.50 -9.70
CA HIS A 93 7.10 -6.47 -10.13
C HIS A 93 6.86 -7.87 -9.57
N ALA A 94 6.37 -7.96 -8.34
CA ALA A 94 6.00 -9.21 -7.68
C ALA A 94 4.58 -9.70 -8.05
N GLU A 95 3.90 -9.04 -8.98
CA GLU A 95 2.54 -9.38 -9.43
C GLU A 95 1.49 -9.40 -8.29
N VAL A 96 1.69 -8.58 -7.25
CA VAL A 96 0.74 -8.44 -6.15
C VAL A 96 -0.49 -7.69 -6.64
N PRO A 97 -1.71 -8.24 -6.52
CA PRO A 97 -2.92 -7.55 -6.96
C PRO A 97 -3.24 -6.33 -6.09
N ILE A 98 -3.76 -5.28 -6.71
CA ILE A 98 -4.12 -4.03 -6.04
C ILE A 98 -5.62 -3.75 -6.09
N THR A 99 -6.07 -2.97 -5.12
CA THR A 99 -7.36 -2.27 -5.13
C THR A 99 -7.15 -0.81 -4.72
N PHE A 100 -8.18 0.03 -4.86
CA PHE A 100 -8.10 1.44 -4.50
C PHE A 100 -8.99 1.79 -3.31
N GLY A 101 -8.49 2.68 -2.46
CA GLY A 101 -9.24 3.23 -1.35
C GLY A 101 -8.96 4.72 -1.14
N SER A 102 -9.92 5.45 -0.61
CA SER A 102 -9.75 6.86 -0.25
C SER A 102 -9.50 7.09 1.25
N ASP A 103 -9.67 6.05 2.07
CA ASP A 103 -9.59 6.17 3.54
C ASP A 103 -10.45 7.35 4.03
N ALA A 104 -11.67 7.47 3.47
CA ALA A 104 -12.55 8.60 3.69
C ALA A 104 -13.13 8.60 5.11
N HIS A 105 -12.94 9.69 5.83
CA HIS A 105 -13.53 9.94 7.14
C HIS A 105 -14.63 11.01 7.08
N ARG A 106 -14.83 11.64 5.91
CA ARG A 106 -15.89 12.62 5.61
C ARG A 106 -16.48 12.31 4.24
N ALA A 107 -17.73 12.67 4.02
CA ALA A 107 -18.41 12.40 2.76
C ALA A 107 -17.71 13.02 1.53
N CYS A 108 -17.09 14.20 1.68
CA CYS A 108 -16.32 14.85 0.61
C CYS A 108 -15.01 14.14 0.24
N ASP A 109 -14.55 13.21 1.07
CA ASP A 109 -13.30 12.46 0.84
C ASP A 109 -13.56 11.13 0.10
N ILE A 110 -14.82 10.74 -0.06
CA ILE A 110 -15.18 9.49 -0.76
C ILE A 110 -14.74 9.57 -2.22
N CYS A 111 -13.99 8.57 -2.67
CA CYS A 111 -13.42 8.46 -4.02
C CYS A 111 -12.51 9.64 -4.42
N TRP A 112 -12.01 10.42 -3.46
CA TRP A 112 -11.14 11.53 -3.75
C TRP A 112 -9.86 11.05 -4.44
N ASN A 113 -9.51 11.66 -5.56
CA ASN A 113 -8.26 11.43 -6.32
C ASN A 113 -8.03 9.99 -6.82
N ILE A 114 -9.08 9.17 -6.94
CA ILE A 114 -8.95 7.77 -7.37
C ILE A 114 -8.47 7.64 -8.82
N ARG A 115 -8.89 8.54 -9.74
CA ARG A 115 -8.48 8.49 -11.15
C ARG A 115 -6.99 8.77 -11.32
N GLU A 116 -6.47 9.73 -10.59
CA GLU A 116 -5.06 10.08 -10.58
C GLU A 116 -4.23 8.94 -9.96
N ALA A 117 -4.75 8.29 -8.91
CA ALA A 117 -4.12 7.11 -8.33
C ALA A 117 -4.10 5.92 -9.31
N GLN A 118 -5.14 5.75 -10.13
CA GLN A 118 -5.17 4.74 -11.19
C GLN A 118 -4.12 5.02 -12.27
N ALA A 119 -4.01 6.27 -12.74
CA ALA A 119 -2.96 6.66 -13.68
C ALA A 119 -1.56 6.44 -13.10
N HIS A 120 -1.36 6.79 -11.82
CA HIS A 120 -0.11 6.55 -11.11
C HIS A 120 0.24 5.05 -11.02
N ALA A 121 -0.74 4.20 -10.70
CA ALA A 121 -0.53 2.74 -10.67
C ALA A 121 -0.18 2.19 -12.05
N TYR A 122 -0.80 2.72 -13.12
CA TYR A 122 -0.45 2.37 -14.49
C TYR A 122 1.02 2.72 -14.82
N ASP A 123 1.49 3.89 -14.40
CA ASP A 123 2.88 4.33 -14.57
C ASP A 123 3.86 3.49 -13.72
N CYS A 124 3.39 2.89 -12.63
CA CYS A 124 4.16 1.97 -11.80
C CYS A 124 4.23 0.53 -12.36
N GLY A 125 3.48 0.22 -13.43
CA GLY A 125 3.54 -1.08 -14.11
C GLY A 125 2.25 -1.89 -14.08
N TYR A 126 1.23 -1.47 -13.33
CA TYR A 126 -0.06 -2.16 -13.29
C TYR A 126 -0.85 -1.96 -14.59
N ARG A 127 -1.69 -2.94 -14.92
CA ARG A 127 -2.63 -2.88 -16.04
C ARG A 127 -4.07 -3.16 -15.61
N THR A 128 -4.23 -3.74 -14.44
CA THR A 128 -5.51 -4.05 -13.82
C THR A 128 -5.48 -3.73 -12.33
N PHE A 129 -6.66 -3.59 -11.76
CA PHE A 129 -6.90 -3.57 -10.31
C PHE A 129 -8.12 -4.41 -9.99
N ASP A 130 -8.25 -4.86 -8.77
CA ASP A 130 -9.34 -5.75 -8.36
C ASP A 130 -10.47 -4.97 -7.69
N ILE A 131 -11.70 -5.31 -8.06
CA ILE A 131 -12.95 -4.80 -7.47
C ILE A 131 -13.62 -5.90 -6.68
N PRO A 132 -14.02 -5.68 -5.40
CA PRO A 132 -14.75 -6.67 -4.63
C PRO A 132 -16.22 -6.72 -5.02
N HIS A 133 -16.76 -7.93 -5.11
CA HIS A 133 -18.19 -8.18 -5.29
C HIS A 133 -18.87 -8.58 -3.97
N ALA A 134 -20.18 -8.39 -3.90
CA ALA A 134 -20.97 -8.79 -2.73
C ALA A 134 -20.93 -10.31 -2.46
N THR A 135 -20.54 -11.11 -3.45
CA THR A 135 -20.35 -12.57 -3.35
C THR A 135 -19.05 -12.95 -2.63
N GLY A 136 -18.15 -11.99 -2.39
CA GLY A 136 -16.80 -12.23 -1.88
C GLY A 136 -15.75 -12.50 -2.97
N GLU A 137 -16.17 -12.52 -4.23
CA GLU A 137 -15.26 -12.64 -5.38
C GLU A 137 -14.62 -11.29 -5.71
N TRP A 138 -13.44 -11.34 -6.34
CA TRP A 138 -12.71 -10.19 -6.82
C TRP A 138 -12.58 -10.22 -8.34
N GLU A 139 -12.92 -9.12 -8.99
CA GLU A 139 -12.87 -8.99 -10.45
C GLU A 139 -11.72 -8.10 -10.89
N PRO A 140 -10.74 -8.63 -11.67
CA PRO A 140 -9.71 -7.82 -12.30
C PRO A 140 -10.33 -6.86 -13.32
N THR A 141 -10.14 -5.56 -13.11
CA THR A 141 -10.67 -4.48 -13.95
C THR A 141 -9.53 -3.73 -14.61
N PRO A 142 -9.59 -3.44 -15.92
CA PRO A 142 -8.52 -2.69 -16.60
C PRO A 142 -8.33 -1.29 -16.02
N LEU A 143 -7.07 -0.87 -15.87
CA LEU A 143 -6.70 0.54 -15.70
C LEU A 143 -6.79 1.25 -17.05
N VAL A 144 -7.44 2.39 -17.09
CA VAL A 144 -7.66 3.22 -18.30
C VAL A 144 -6.93 4.54 -18.20
#